data_4c7b40e0f22c69a2445747c2bf2481b3
#
_entry.id   4c7b40e0f22c69a2445747c2bf2481b3
#
_cell.length_a   1.000
_cell.length_b   1.000
_cell.length_c   1.000
_cell.angle_alpha   90.00
_cell.angle_beta   90.00
_cell.angle_gamma   90.00
#
_symmetry.space_group_name_H-M   'P 1'
#
loop_
_entity.id
_entity.type
_entity.pdbx_description
1 polymer ?
#
loop_
_entity_poly.entity_id
_entity_poly.type
_entity_poly.pdbx_seq_one_letter_code
_entity_poly.pdbx_strand_id
1 'polypeptide(L)'
;SEMCIRDRPMLPPPDYDLAAEVQKHDVLLSYPYQSIRPFIAMLKKAAHDPEVISIKMTLYRMARESQIVQALMEAAENGKEVVALVELRARFDEQNNIDWSKQLESAGCTVIYGFDDYKVHSKLTLITKKSKESYSYITQIGTGNYNEKTSELYTDYSFITADHGIGEEASNVFQNLAVQKLTEESDRMLVAPLRFKSVLLEEMDRVIAAAHMGRPASMILKNNSISDRDIILKLQEASCAGVRIDMIVRGICCVRAGVPGKTENLHIRSLVGRYLEHGRIYSFFDGAHTRIYI
;
A
#
# COMPACT_ATOMS: atom_id res chain seq x y z
N SER A 1 -0.97 23.31 -25.69
CA SER A 1 -0.69 23.99 -24.40
C SER A 1 -1.38 23.31 -23.20
N GLU A 2 -2.54 22.66 -23.36
CA GLU A 2 -3.20 21.91 -22.27
C GLU A 2 -2.46 20.63 -21.86
N MET A 3 -1.71 20.00 -22.77
CA MET A 3 -0.90 18.82 -22.43
C MET A 3 0.22 19.11 -21.42
N CYS A 4 0.77 20.31 -21.39
CA CYS A 4 1.86 20.66 -20.48
C CYS A 4 1.42 20.84 -19.02
N ILE A 5 0.15 21.14 -18.76
CA ILE A 5 -0.37 21.35 -17.40
C ILE A 5 -0.61 19.99 -16.69
N ARG A 6 -0.96 18.94 -17.45
CA ARG A 6 -1.18 17.59 -16.91
C ARG A 6 0.12 16.82 -16.59
N ASP A 7 1.26 17.37 -16.97
CA ASP A 7 2.56 16.71 -16.83
C ASP A 7 3.28 17.00 -15.51
N ARG A 8 2.73 17.87 -14.67
CA ARG A 8 3.28 18.18 -13.35
C ARG A 8 2.37 17.65 -12.25
N PRO A 9 2.94 17.04 -11.20
CA PRO A 9 2.15 16.68 -10.02
C PRO A 9 1.42 17.90 -9.47
N MET A 10 0.16 17.73 -9.09
CA MET A 10 -0.54 18.76 -8.34
C MET A 10 0.19 18.96 -7.02
N LEU A 11 0.69 20.16 -6.80
CA LEU A 11 1.27 20.55 -5.52
C LEU A 11 0.13 21.01 -4.61
N PRO A 12 0.17 20.62 -3.34
CA PRO A 12 -0.77 21.16 -2.37
C PRO A 12 -0.52 22.65 -2.15
N PRO A 13 -1.48 23.38 -1.56
CA PRO A 13 -1.24 24.75 -1.09
C PRO A 13 0.03 24.83 -0.21
N PRO A 14 0.71 25.98 -0.18
CA PRO A 14 1.97 26.13 0.59
C PRO A 14 1.83 25.84 2.09
N ASP A 15 0.64 26.05 2.65
CA ASP A 15 0.26 25.85 4.06
C ASP A 15 -0.41 24.48 4.33
N TYR A 16 -0.42 23.58 3.35
CA TYR A 16 -1.05 22.28 3.49
C TYR A 16 -0.32 21.40 4.49
N ASP A 17 -1.01 21.06 5.57
CA ASP A 17 -0.53 20.16 6.63
C ASP A 17 -1.26 18.82 6.56
N LEU A 18 -0.62 17.83 5.97
CA LEU A 18 -1.19 16.49 5.81
C LEU A 18 -1.52 15.84 7.16
N ALA A 19 -0.70 16.03 8.18
CA ALA A 19 -0.95 15.47 9.51
C ALA A 19 -2.20 16.07 10.16
N ALA A 20 -2.43 17.38 9.99
CA ALA A 20 -3.62 18.05 10.48
C ALA A 20 -4.88 17.67 9.67
N GLU A 21 -4.72 17.44 8.36
CA GLU A 21 -5.83 17.05 7.50
C GLU A 21 -6.33 15.64 7.81
N VAL A 22 -5.40 14.71 8.03
CA VAL A 22 -5.71 13.30 8.38
C VAL A 22 -6.47 13.17 9.70
N GLN A 23 -6.33 14.13 10.62
CA GLN A 23 -7.15 14.15 11.86
C GLN A 23 -8.63 14.46 11.61
N LYS A 24 -8.98 15.04 10.47
CA LYS A 24 -10.36 15.39 10.11
C LYS A 24 -11.03 14.32 9.26
N HIS A 25 -10.28 13.68 8.38
CA HIS A 25 -10.74 12.63 7.47
C HIS A 25 -9.56 11.88 6.87
N ASP A 26 -9.81 10.69 6.38
CA ASP A 26 -8.82 9.90 5.63
C ASP A 26 -8.38 10.63 4.35
N VAL A 27 -7.12 10.48 3.99
CA VAL A 27 -6.55 11.08 2.78
C VAL A 27 -6.03 10.00 1.85
N LEU A 28 -6.43 10.05 0.58
CA LEU A 28 -5.90 9.21 -0.48
C LEU A 28 -5.13 10.07 -1.49
N LEU A 29 -3.83 9.84 -1.59
CA LEU A 29 -2.99 10.47 -2.62
C LEU A 29 -2.80 9.52 -3.79
N SER A 30 -2.85 10.06 -5.01
CA SER A 30 -2.65 9.32 -6.25
C SER A 30 -1.40 9.83 -6.98
N TYR A 31 -0.33 9.05 -6.96
CA TYR A 31 0.90 9.35 -7.69
C TYR A 31 0.77 8.88 -9.14
N PRO A 32 1.44 9.52 -10.10
CA PRO A 32 2.26 10.73 -10.02
C PRO A 32 1.45 12.03 -10.16
N TYR A 33 0.12 11.94 -10.19
CA TYR A 33 -0.78 13.09 -10.40
C TYR A 33 -0.78 14.06 -9.22
N GLN A 34 -0.55 13.55 -8.04
CA GLN A 34 -0.27 14.30 -6.82
C GLN A 34 1.17 14.06 -6.37
N SER A 35 1.74 15.01 -5.64
CA SER A 35 3.12 14.92 -5.18
C SER A 35 3.26 14.09 -3.91
N ILE A 36 4.38 13.38 -3.75
CA ILE A 36 4.78 12.73 -2.49
C ILE A 36 5.26 13.74 -1.42
N ARG A 37 5.50 15.00 -1.80
CA ARG A 37 6.05 16.05 -0.90
C ARG A 37 5.25 16.25 0.39
N PRO A 38 3.89 16.23 0.39
CA PRO A 38 3.12 16.31 1.63
C PRO A 38 3.45 15.19 2.63
N PHE A 39 3.66 13.97 2.15
CA PHE A 39 4.05 12.84 2.99
C PHE A 39 5.44 13.04 3.58
N ILE A 40 6.40 13.48 2.77
CA ILE A 40 7.76 13.81 3.24
C ILE A 40 7.73 14.94 4.28
N ALA A 41 6.95 15.99 4.03
CA ALA A 41 6.79 17.09 4.98
C ALA A 41 6.17 16.63 6.31
N MET A 42 5.19 15.71 6.26
CA MET A 42 4.60 15.10 7.45
C MET A 42 5.64 14.32 8.26
N LEU A 43 6.51 13.53 7.62
CA LEU A 43 7.59 12.80 8.30
C LEU A 43 8.61 13.76 8.95
N LYS A 44 9.03 14.81 8.23
CA LYS A 44 9.94 15.83 8.76
C LYS A 44 9.33 16.55 9.96
N LYS A 45 8.04 16.89 9.88
CA LYS A 45 7.31 17.50 11.01
C LYS A 45 7.25 16.53 12.20
N ALA A 46 6.95 15.26 11.96
CA ALA A 46 6.92 14.22 12.99
C ALA A 46 8.27 14.03 13.69
N ALA A 47 9.38 14.18 12.98
CA ALA A 47 10.73 14.11 13.56
C ALA A 47 10.98 15.17 14.65
N HIS A 48 10.29 16.31 14.58
CA HIS A 48 10.44 17.43 15.55
C HIS A 48 9.26 17.56 16.52
N ASP A 49 8.14 16.88 16.29
CA ASP A 49 6.95 16.98 17.13
C ASP A 49 7.21 16.32 18.50
N PRO A 50 7.14 17.03 19.63
CA PRO A 50 7.39 16.46 20.94
C PRO A 50 6.38 15.40 21.38
N GLU A 51 5.18 15.38 20.79
CA GLU A 51 4.18 14.34 21.05
C GLU A 51 4.47 13.05 20.32
N VAL A 52 5.25 13.08 19.23
CA VAL A 52 5.64 11.86 18.49
C VAL A 52 6.68 11.11 19.30
N ILE A 53 6.36 9.87 19.65
CA ILE A 53 7.24 8.97 20.40
C ILE A 53 7.92 7.92 19.52
N SER A 54 7.26 7.50 18.44
CA SER A 54 7.85 6.52 17.52
C SER A 54 7.44 6.72 16.07
N ILE A 55 8.34 6.34 15.14
CA ILE A 55 8.08 6.23 13.71
C ILE A 55 8.58 4.86 13.25
N LYS A 56 7.68 4.06 12.67
CA LYS A 56 8.00 2.73 12.15
C LYS A 56 7.69 2.68 10.66
N MET A 57 8.60 2.14 9.86
CA MET A 57 8.47 2.17 8.40
C MET A 57 9.09 0.93 7.74
N THR A 58 8.40 0.41 6.70
CA THR A 58 8.96 -0.62 5.84
C THR A 58 9.65 0.02 4.64
N LEU A 59 10.88 -0.38 4.33
CA LEU A 59 11.70 0.20 3.27
C LEU A 59 12.13 -0.91 2.30
N TYR A 60 11.67 -0.84 1.05
CA TYR A 60 11.98 -1.83 0.02
C TYR A 60 12.97 -1.29 -1.02
N ARG A 61 12.68 -0.13 -1.61
CA ARG A 61 13.55 0.57 -2.56
C ARG A 61 13.62 2.03 -2.19
N MET A 62 14.79 2.46 -1.77
CA MET A 62 15.03 3.84 -1.36
C MET A 62 15.75 4.61 -2.48
N ALA A 63 15.49 5.90 -2.60
CA ALA A 63 16.26 6.77 -3.47
C ALA A 63 17.71 6.89 -2.96
N ARG A 64 18.67 7.16 -3.83
CA ARG A 64 20.06 7.38 -3.43
C ARG A 64 20.23 8.57 -2.49
N GLU A 65 19.43 9.61 -2.70
CA GLU A 65 19.33 10.81 -1.86
C GLU A 65 17.90 10.89 -1.32
N SER A 66 17.56 10.00 -0.37
CA SER A 66 16.21 9.88 0.16
C SER A 66 15.96 10.88 1.30
N GLN A 67 15.06 11.83 1.06
CA GLN A 67 14.57 12.73 2.10
C GLN A 67 13.74 11.99 3.17
N ILE A 68 13.12 10.86 2.79
CA ILE A 68 12.37 9.99 3.70
C ILE A 68 13.32 9.37 4.72
N VAL A 69 14.42 8.77 4.25
CA VAL A 69 15.42 8.17 5.14
C VAL A 69 16.10 9.23 6.02
N GLN A 70 16.39 10.41 5.46
CA GLN A 70 16.92 11.54 6.23
C GLN A 70 15.97 11.96 7.36
N ALA A 71 14.65 12.02 7.09
CA ALA A 71 13.67 12.35 8.13
C ALA A 71 13.59 11.28 9.24
N LEU A 72 13.80 9.99 8.91
CA LEU A 72 13.89 8.93 9.91
C LEU A 72 15.14 9.06 10.79
N MET A 73 16.29 9.35 10.20
CA MET A 73 17.53 9.60 10.95
C MET A 73 17.37 10.81 11.88
N GLU A 74 16.84 11.91 11.38
CA GLU A 74 16.58 13.12 12.16
C GLU A 74 15.59 12.85 13.31
N ALA A 75 14.58 12.01 13.12
CA ALA A 75 13.67 11.60 14.17
C ALA A 75 14.41 10.82 15.29
N ALA A 76 15.30 9.90 14.93
CA ALA A 76 16.10 9.15 15.90
C ALA A 76 17.05 10.06 16.67
N GLU A 77 17.73 10.98 15.99
CA GLU A 77 18.61 11.99 16.61
C GLU A 77 17.84 12.90 17.58
N ASN A 78 16.56 13.16 17.32
CA ASN A 78 15.65 13.90 18.20
C ASN A 78 15.03 13.01 19.32
N GLY A 79 15.54 11.80 19.53
CA GLY A 79 15.14 10.91 20.61
C GLY A 79 13.85 10.13 20.40
N LYS A 80 13.34 10.04 19.15
CA LYS A 80 12.21 9.19 18.83
C LYS A 80 12.64 7.73 18.68
N GLU A 81 11.78 6.79 19.06
CA GLU A 81 11.95 5.39 18.67
C GLU A 81 11.72 5.27 17.14
N VAL A 82 12.75 4.96 16.39
CA VAL A 82 12.64 4.74 14.94
C VAL A 82 12.96 3.30 14.61
N VAL A 83 11.99 2.61 14.01
CA VAL A 83 12.15 1.24 13.52
C VAL A 83 12.03 1.23 12.00
N ALA A 84 13.10 0.88 11.33
CA ALA A 84 13.15 0.73 9.89
C ALA A 84 13.30 -0.76 9.51
N LEU A 85 12.27 -1.34 8.87
CA LEU A 85 12.43 -2.64 8.24
C LEU A 85 13.00 -2.45 6.84
N VAL A 86 14.18 -2.99 6.57
CA VAL A 86 14.87 -2.88 5.29
C VAL A 86 14.92 -4.24 4.60
N GLU A 87 14.35 -4.34 3.40
CA GLU A 87 14.44 -5.54 2.57
C GLU A 87 15.74 -5.51 1.75
N LEU A 88 16.72 -6.32 2.14
CA LEU A 88 18.02 -6.37 1.48
C LEU A 88 17.99 -7.04 0.10
N ARG A 89 16.98 -7.89 -0.18
CA ARG A 89 16.85 -8.62 -1.44
C ARG A 89 16.06 -7.87 -2.50
N ALA A 90 16.03 -6.52 -2.43
CA ALA A 90 15.45 -5.69 -3.47
C ALA A 90 16.35 -5.69 -4.70
N ARG A 91 15.93 -6.37 -5.78
CA ARG A 91 16.71 -6.52 -7.02
C ARG A 91 17.22 -5.19 -7.53
N PHE A 92 18.53 -5.11 -7.82
CA PHE A 92 19.27 -3.96 -8.34
C PHE A 92 19.48 -2.81 -7.35
N ASP A 93 18.98 -2.94 -6.11
CA ASP A 93 19.09 -1.91 -5.07
C ASP A 93 19.79 -2.43 -3.80
N GLU A 94 20.37 -3.65 -3.84
CA GLU A 94 20.93 -4.33 -2.68
C GLU A 94 22.00 -3.47 -2.00
N GLN A 95 22.97 -2.96 -2.77
CA GLN A 95 24.06 -2.15 -2.20
C GLN A 95 23.55 -0.85 -1.60
N ASN A 96 22.63 -0.17 -2.28
CA ASN A 96 22.03 1.06 -1.79
C ASN A 96 21.26 0.84 -0.47
N ASN A 97 20.56 -0.29 -0.36
CA ASN A 97 19.83 -0.63 0.85
C ASN A 97 20.78 -0.99 2.02
N ILE A 98 21.91 -1.66 1.74
CA ILE A 98 22.95 -1.92 2.74
C ILE A 98 23.57 -0.61 3.25
N ASP A 99 23.88 0.31 2.36
CA ASP A 99 24.49 1.59 2.73
C ASP A 99 23.53 2.44 3.58
N TRP A 100 22.24 2.49 3.21
CA TRP A 100 21.21 3.17 4.01
C TRP A 100 20.99 2.50 5.37
N SER A 101 21.00 1.15 5.43
CA SER A 101 20.87 0.43 6.71
C SER A 101 21.94 0.85 7.71
N LYS A 102 23.20 0.93 7.26
CA LYS A 102 24.32 1.38 8.11
C LYS A 102 24.17 2.83 8.58
N GLN A 103 23.67 3.71 7.72
CA GLN A 103 23.44 5.10 8.08
C GLN A 103 22.29 5.23 9.10
N LEU A 104 21.19 4.50 8.90
CA LEU A 104 20.07 4.43 9.85
C LEU A 104 20.54 3.94 11.24
N GLU A 105 21.30 2.84 11.29
CA GLU A 105 21.86 2.32 12.54
C GLU A 105 22.79 3.34 13.22
N SER A 106 23.64 4.01 12.43
CA SER A 106 24.55 5.04 12.96
C SER A 106 23.81 6.25 13.53
N ALA A 107 22.62 6.57 13.00
CA ALA A 107 21.77 7.64 13.53
C ALA A 107 20.94 7.23 14.75
N GLY A 108 21.02 5.97 15.18
CA GLY A 108 20.28 5.44 16.33
C GLY A 108 18.94 4.81 16.00
N CYS A 109 18.64 4.55 14.70
CA CYS A 109 17.46 3.78 14.32
C CYS A 109 17.66 2.29 14.61
N THR A 110 16.60 1.61 15.01
CA THR A 110 16.55 0.14 15.02
C THR A 110 16.25 -0.34 13.61
N VAL A 111 17.21 -1.03 12.99
CA VAL A 111 17.03 -1.65 11.69
C VAL A 111 16.69 -3.11 11.87
N ILE A 112 15.57 -3.54 11.31
CA ILE A 112 15.18 -4.94 11.21
C ILE A 112 15.22 -5.39 9.74
N TYR A 113 15.67 -6.61 9.54
CA TYR A 113 15.71 -7.27 8.24
C TYR A 113 14.54 -8.25 8.16
N GLY A 114 14.01 -8.42 6.96
CA GLY A 114 12.83 -9.26 6.77
C GLY A 114 13.04 -10.74 7.08
N PHE A 115 12.13 -11.57 6.60
CA PHE A 115 12.16 -13.02 6.78
C PHE A 115 13.19 -13.69 5.87
N ASP A 116 13.67 -14.87 6.27
CA ASP A 116 14.53 -15.69 5.41
C ASP A 116 13.77 -16.24 4.19
N ASP A 117 12.51 -16.67 4.39
CA ASP A 117 11.70 -17.32 3.36
C ASP A 117 10.78 -16.37 2.59
N TYR A 118 10.48 -15.18 3.13
CA TYR A 118 9.56 -14.22 2.55
C TYR A 118 10.23 -12.87 2.31
N LYS A 119 9.89 -12.22 1.19
CA LYS A 119 10.24 -10.81 0.99
C LYS A 119 9.20 -9.92 1.63
N VAL A 120 9.65 -8.93 2.39
CA VAL A 120 8.75 -7.89 2.89
C VAL A 120 8.59 -6.83 1.80
N HIS A 121 7.43 -6.85 1.16
CA HIS A 121 7.09 -5.94 0.06
C HIS A 121 6.02 -4.92 0.45
N SER A 122 5.58 -4.91 1.71
CA SER A 122 4.61 -3.94 2.23
C SER A 122 5.14 -2.51 2.17
N LYS A 123 4.23 -1.55 2.09
CA LYS A 123 4.50 -0.13 2.19
C LYS A 123 3.64 0.40 3.33
N LEU A 124 4.21 0.38 4.51
CA LEU A 124 3.54 0.70 5.75
C LEU A 124 4.39 1.67 6.56
N THR A 125 3.78 2.77 6.98
CA THR A 125 4.34 3.73 7.92
C THR A 125 3.40 3.90 9.09
N LEU A 126 3.93 3.88 10.30
CA LEU A 126 3.19 4.15 11.52
C LEU A 126 3.90 5.24 12.32
N ILE A 127 3.22 6.36 12.55
CA ILE A 127 3.63 7.43 13.46
C ILE A 127 2.78 7.30 14.71
N THR A 128 3.41 7.11 15.86
CA THR A 128 2.72 7.03 17.15
C THR A 128 2.96 8.30 17.93
N LYS A 129 1.87 8.92 18.38
CA LYS A 129 1.87 10.07 19.28
C LYS A 129 1.38 9.65 20.65
N LYS A 130 1.90 10.31 21.67
CA LYS A 130 1.47 10.15 23.06
C LYS A 130 1.10 11.51 23.63
N SER A 131 -0.14 11.68 23.99
CA SER A 131 -0.61 12.74 24.86
C SER A 131 -0.73 12.23 26.29
N LYS A 132 -1.08 13.09 27.27
CA LYS A 132 -1.00 12.77 28.72
C LYS A 132 -1.54 11.40 29.12
N GLU A 133 -2.61 10.91 28.48
CA GLU A 133 -3.28 9.66 28.87
C GLU A 133 -3.65 8.74 27.69
N SER A 134 -3.32 9.10 26.44
CA SER A 134 -3.73 8.36 25.27
C SER A 134 -2.65 8.28 24.20
N TYR A 135 -2.70 7.21 23.44
CA TYR A 135 -1.93 7.06 22.20
C TYR A 135 -2.82 7.39 21.01
N SER A 136 -2.27 8.04 20.01
CA SER A 136 -2.89 8.24 18.71
C SER A 136 -1.91 7.86 17.60
N TYR A 137 -2.48 7.52 16.46
CA TYR A 137 -1.73 7.00 15.33
C TYR A 137 -1.98 7.82 14.07
N ILE A 138 -0.97 7.90 13.23
CA ILE A 138 -1.12 8.20 11.80
C ILE A 138 -0.51 7.01 11.07
N THR A 139 -1.34 6.31 10.32
CA THR A 139 -0.94 5.14 9.52
C THR A 139 -1.01 5.48 8.05
N GLN A 140 0.06 5.20 7.32
CA GLN A 140 0.06 5.28 5.86
C GLN A 140 0.27 3.89 5.29
N ILE A 141 -0.58 3.53 4.32
CA ILE A 141 -0.52 2.27 3.57
C ILE A 141 -0.43 2.63 2.09
N GLY A 142 0.53 2.08 1.38
CA GLY A 142 0.75 2.40 -0.03
C GLY A 142 0.90 1.20 -0.94
N THR A 143 0.59 1.39 -2.21
CA THR A 143 0.91 0.42 -3.27
C THR A 143 2.32 0.63 -3.81
N GLY A 144 2.87 1.85 -3.68
CA GLY A 144 4.16 2.28 -4.21
C GLY A 144 5.28 2.32 -3.17
N ASN A 145 6.52 2.14 -3.64
CA ASN A 145 7.69 2.23 -2.77
C ASN A 145 7.91 3.65 -2.25
N TYR A 146 8.56 3.78 -1.10
CA TYR A 146 9.03 5.04 -0.54
C TYR A 146 10.28 5.54 -1.28
N ASN A 147 10.05 6.00 -2.51
CA ASN A 147 11.09 6.46 -3.41
C ASN A 147 10.57 7.65 -4.21
N GLU A 148 11.20 8.79 -4.03
CA GLU A 148 10.79 10.08 -4.60
C GLU A 148 10.75 10.04 -6.13
N LYS A 149 11.72 9.35 -6.76
CA LYS A 149 11.80 9.25 -8.22
C LYS A 149 10.72 8.34 -8.80
N THR A 150 10.47 7.19 -8.16
CA THR A 150 9.43 6.28 -8.65
C THR A 150 8.04 6.83 -8.46
N SER A 151 7.81 7.70 -7.45
CA SER A 151 6.54 8.39 -7.26
C SER A 151 6.17 9.35 -8.39
N GLU A 152 7.15 9.76 -9.21
CA GLU A 152 6.94 10.60 -10.41
C GLU A 152 6.74 9.80 -11.69
N LEU A 153 6.99 8.48 -11.65
CA LEU A 153 7.00 7.61 -12.84
C LEU A 153 5.97 6.48 -12.77
N TYR A 154 5.47 6.15 -11.58
CA TYR A 154 4.56 5.03 -11.35
C TYR A 154 3.20 5.53 -10.90
N THR A 155 2.12 4.91 -11.39
CA THR A 155 0.80 5.13 -10.82
C THR A 155 0.67 4.31 -9.55
N ASP A 156 0.57 4.98 -8.42
CA ASP A 156 0.45 4.37 -7.11
C ASP A 156 -0.52 5.15 -6.22
N TYR A 157 -0.99 4.49 -5.18
CA TYR A 157 -1.88 5.07 -4.18
C TYR A 157 -1.19 5.10 -2.82
N SER A 158 -1.48 6.14 -2.06
CA SER A 158 -1.03 6.31 -0.67
C SER A 158 -2.24 6.69 0.16
N PHE A 159 -2.72 5.76 0.98
CA PHE A 159 -3.82 5.97 1.91
C PHE A 159 -3.27 6.33 3.27
N ILE A 160 -3.74 7.43 3.85
CA ILE A 160 -3.28 7.94 5.14
C ILE A 160 -4.51 8.13 6.03
N THR A 161 -4.46 7.57 7.23
CA THR A 161 -5.57 7.59 8.19
C THR A 161 -5.10 7.81 9.62
N ALA A 162 -5.95 8.41 10.43
CA ALA A 162 -5.81 8.48 11.88
C ALA A 162 -6.73 7.49 12.62
N ASP A 163 -7.32 6.52 11.91
CA ASP A 163 -8.13 5.46 12.54
C ASP A 163 -7.30 4.67 13.56
N HIS A 164 -7.79 4.65 14.80
CA HIS A 164 -7.07 4.03 15.92
C HIS A 164 -6.91 2.52 15.73
N GLY A 165 -7.94 1.82 15.23
CA GLY A 165 -7.89 0.38 15.03
C GLY A 165 -6.90 -0.03 13.93
N ILE A 166 -6.81 0.75 12.83
CA ILE A 166 -5.78 0.54 11.81
C ILE A 166 -4.40 0.78 12.39
N GLY A 167 -4.23 1.79 13.25
CA GLY A 167 -2.98 2.07 13.94
C GLY A 167 -2.53 0.94 14.86
N GLU A 168 -3.45 0.34 15.63
CA GLU A 168 -3.17 -0.81 16.48
C GLU A 168 -2.78 -2.04 15.66
N GLU A 169 -3.48 -2.34 14.57
CA GLU A 169 -3.12 -3.42 13.67
C GLU A 169 -1.75 -3.18 13.02
N ALA A 170 -1.44 -1.96 12.59
CA ALA A 170 -0.13 -1.61 12.06
C ALA A 170 0.97 -1.80 13.11
N SER A 171 0.72 -1.42 14.36
CA SER A 171 1.65 -1.67 15.47
C SER A 171 1.91 -3.17 15.66
N ASN A 172 0.85 -3.99 15.64
CA ASN A 172 0.97 -5.45 15.73
C ASN A 172 1.78 -6.04 14.55
N VAL A 173 1.56 -5.54 13.33
CA VAL A 173 2.36 -5.95 12.15
C VAL A 173 3.84 -5.67 12.39
N PHE A 174 4.23 -4.48 12.85
CA PHE A 174 5.63 -4.17 13.13
C PHE A 174 6.22 -5.01 14.28
N GLN A 175 5.44 -5.31 15.32
CA GLN A 175 5.88 -6.21 16.39
C GLN A 175 6.15 -7.62 15.87
N ASN A 176 5.27 -8.16 15.04
CA ASN A 176 5.44 -9.47 14.42
C ASN A 176 6.65 -9.50 13.48
N LEU A 177 6.82 -8.46 12.66
CA LEU A 177 7.99 -8.33 11.77
C LEU A 177 9.31 -8.31 12.54
N ALA A 178 9.35 -7.66 13.71
CA ALA A 178 10.55 -7.59 14.54
C ALA A 178 11.01 -8.96 15.09
N VAL A 179 10.08 -9.88 15.26
CA VAL A 179 10.34 -11.26 15.73
C VAL A 179 10.18 -12.31 14.62
N GLN A 180 10.16 -11.89 13.37
CA GLN A 180 10.01 -12.75 12.19
C GLN A 180 8.77 -13.66 12.25
N LYS A 181 7.68 -13.15 12.81
CA LYS A 181 6.38 -13.83 12.86
C LYS A 181 5.45 -13.29 11.78
N LEU A 182 4.72 -14.16 11.10
CA LEU A 182 3.65 -13.75 10.19
C LEU A 182 2.44 -13.25 10.99
N THR A 183 1.79 -12.18 10.48
CA THR A 183 0.58 -11.65 11.10
C THR A 183 -0.62 -12.50 10.69
N GLU A 184 -1.26 -13.11 11.67
CA GLU A 184 -2.41 -14.02 11.49
C GLU A 184 -3.74 -13.28 11.63
N GLU A 185 -3.83 -12.37 12.61
CA GLU A 185 -5.05 -11.64 12.94
C GLU A 185 -4.94 -10.19 12.46
N SER A 186 -5.84 -9.83 11.57
CA SER A 186 -5.99 -8.48 11.05
C SER A 186 -7.37 -8.38 10.39
N ASP A 187 -8.22 -7.49 10.88
CA ASP A 187 -9.60 -7.33 10.42
C ASP A 187 -9.75 -6.20 9.43
N ARG A 188 -8.95 -5.14 9.59
CA ARG A 188 -8.99 -3.91 8.78
C ARG A 188 -7.93 -3.87 7.70
N MET A 189 -6.76 -4.44 7.97
CA MET A 189 -5.67 -4.59 7.01
C MET A 189 -5.57 -6.04 6.52
N LEU A 190 -5.38 -6.23 5.23
CA LEU A 190 -5.13 -7.56 4.67
C LEU A 190 -3.63 -7.81 4.57
N VAL A 191 -3.12 -8.64 5.49
CA VAL A 191 -1.69 -8.95 5.55
C VAL A 191 -1.41 -10.29 4.85
N ALA A 192 -0.65 -10.21 3.76
CA ALA A 192 -0.16 -11.41 3.06
C ALA A 192 0.95 -12.11 3.89
N PRO A 193 1.12 -13.44 3.78
CA PRO A 193 0.36 -14.36 2.92
C PRO A 193 -0.93 -14.90 3.55
N LEU A 194 -1.15 -14.74 4.86
CA LEU A 194 -2.15 -15.52 5.58
C LEU A 194 -3.59 -15.04 5.35
N ARG A 195 -3.83 -13.73 5.31
CA ARG A 195 -5.20 -13.18 5.21
C ARG A 195 -5.58 -12.67 3.83
N PHE A 196 -4.62 -12.25 3.02
CA PHE A 196 -4.91 -11.57 1.77
C PHE A 196 -5.72 -12.43 0.78
N LYS A 197 -5.25 -13.64 0.48
CA LYS A 197 -5.92 -14.53 -0.49
C LYS A 197 -7.28 -15.01 0.00
N SER A 198 -7.40 -15.40 1.27
CA SER A 198 -8.66 -15.91 1.84
C SER A 198 -9.76 -14.85 1.77
N VAL A 199 -9.46 -13.62 2.16
CA VAL A 199 -10.44 -12.54 2.12
C VAL A 199 -10.84 -12.18 0.68
N LEU A 200 -9.91 -12.18 -0.27
CA LEU A 200 -10.29 -11.98 -1.67
C LEU A 200 -11.24 -13.07 -2.19
N LEU A 201 -11.01 -14.33 -1.84
CA LEU A 201 -11.91 -15.42 -2.19
C LEU A 201 -13.29 -15.27 -1.53
N GLU A 202 -13.34 -14.89 -0.25
CA GLU A 202 -14.59 -14.61 0.48
C GLU A 202 -15.38 -13.46 -0.18
N GLU A 203 -14.70 -12.38 -0.58
CA GLU A 203 -15.34 -11.28 -1.31
C GLU A 203 -15.89 -11.72 -2.69
N MET A 204 -15.14 -12.56 -3.39
CA MET A 204 -15.62 -13.13 -4.65
C MET A 204 -16.86 -14.01 -4.44
N ASP A 205 -16.87 -14.85 -3.39
CA ASP A 205 -18.04 -15.66 -3.03
C ASP A 205 -19.26 -14.80 -2.69
N ARG A 206 -19.07 -13.70 -1.97
CA ARG A 206 -20.12 -12.73 -1.64
C ARG A 206 -20.75 -12.13 -2.90
N VAL A 207 -19.94 -11.75 -3.87
CA VAL A 207 -20.39 -11.19 -5.17
C VAL A 207 -21.08 -12.24 -6.01
N ILE A 208 -20.58 -13.48 -6.05
CA ILE A 208 -21.21 -14.62 -6.73
C ILE A 208 -22.59 -14.91 -6.14
N ALA A 209 -22.69 -14.96 -4.81
CA ALA A 209 -23.98 -15.18 -4.14
C ALA A 209 -25.00 -14.08 -4.47
N ALA A 210 -24.57 -12.84 -4.58
CA ALA A 210 -25.41 -11.73 -5.00
C ALA A 210 -25.94 -11.91 -6.44
N ALA A 211 -25.08 -12.33 -7.35
CA ALA A 211 -25.47 -12.62 -8.74
C ALA A 211 -26.49 -13.76 -8.81
N HIS A 212 -26.33 -14.84 -8.07
CA HIS A 212 -27.30 -15.93 -7.98
C HIS A 212 -28.66 -15.50 -7.43
N MET A 213 -28.69 -14.44 -6.62
CA MET A 213 -29.96 -13.81 -6.16
C MET A 213 -30.56 -12.83 -7.18
N GLY A 214 -30.00 -12.74 -8.38
CA GLY A 214 -30.43 -11.81 -9.43
C GLY A 214 -30.07 -10.34 -9.17
N ARG A 215 -29.16 -10.04 -8.23
CA ARG A 215 -28.69 -8.69 -7.97
C ARG A 215 -27.58 -8.32 -8.96
N PRO A 216 -27.46 -7.04 -9.36
CA PRO A 216 -26.33 -6.60 -10.16
C PRO A 216 -25.05 -6.77 -9.34
N ALA A 217 -24.07 -7.49 -9.90
CA ALA A 217 -22.84 -7.81 -9.24
C ALA A 217 -21.64 -7.58 -10.17
N SER A 218 -20.57 -6.99 -9.65
CA SER A 218 -19.38 -6.73 -10.45
C SER A 218 -18.09 -6.73 -9.64
N MET A 219 -16.99 -6.94 -10.33
CA MET A 219 -15.63 -6.84 -9.78
C MET A 219 -14.75 -6.00 -10.69
N ILE A 220 -13.85 -5.20 -10.08
CA ILE A 220 -12.77 -4.52 -10.78
C ILE A 220 -11.47 -4.91 -10.11
N LEU A 221 -10.56 -5.51 -10.85
CA LEU A 221 -9.28 -6.01 -10.33
C LEU A 221 -8.13 -5.41 -11.12
N LYS A 222 -7.33 -4.56 -10.48
CA LYS A 222 -6.09 -4.01 -11.04
C LYS A 222 -4.91 -4.62 -10.30
N ASN A 223 -4.06 -5.33 -11.02
CA ASN A 223 -2.90 -5.99 -10.43
C ASN A 223 -1.71 -6.06 -11.40
N ASN A 224 -0.56 -6.45 -10.87
CA ASN A 224 0.64 -6.62 -11.67
C ASN A 224 0.56 -7.88 -12.53
N SER A 225 0.14 -8.99 -11.94
CA SER A 225 0.09 -10.31 -12.58
C SER A 225 -1.03 -11.14 -11.97
N ILE A 226 -1.58 -12.07 -12.73
CA ILE A 226 -2.56 -13.05 -12.29
C ILE A 226 -2.11 -14.46 -12.69
N SER A 227 -1.72 -15.28 -11.70
CA SER A 227 -1.24 -16.65 -11.89
C SER A 227 -1.72 -17.61 -10.81
N ASP A 228 -2.37 -17.10 -9.75
CA ASP A 228 -2.91 -17.95 -8.69
C ASP A 228 -4.09 -18.77 -9.20
N ARG A 229 -3.98 -20.11 -9.08
CA ARG A 229 -4.95 -21.05 -9.61
C ARG A 229 -6.34 -20.89 -8.99
N ASP A 230 -6.41 -20.70 -7.68
CA ASP A 230 -7.70 -20.66 -6.99
C ASP A 230 -8.46 -19.38 -7.34
N ILE A 231 -7.73 -18.24 -7.43
CA ILE A 231 -8.29 -16.97 -7.90
C ILE A 231 -8.80 -17.11 -9.33
N ILE A 232 -8.03 -17.75 -10.24
CA ILE A 232 -8.44 -17.93 -11.64
C ILE A 232 -9.71 -18.81 -11.74
N LEU A 233 -9.79 -19.89 -10.97
CA LEU A 233 -10.98 -20.72 -10.93
C LEU A 233 -12.20 -19.97 -10.37
N LYS A 234 -12.00 -19.15 -9.36
CA LYS A 234 -13.05 -18.32 -8.77
C LYS A 234 -13.52 -17.22 -9.73
N LEU A 235 -12.63 -16.63 -10.53
CA LEU A 235 -12.99 -15.70 -11.61
C LEU A 235 -13.88 -16.37 -12.68
N GLN A 236 -13.56 -17.62 -13.05
CA GLN A 236 -14.39 -18.41 -13.96
C GLN A 236 -15.77 -18.66 -13.35
N GLU A 237 -15.85 -19.10 -12.10
CA GLU A 237 -17.09 -19.32 -11.38
C GLU A 237 -17.95 -18.04 -11.35
N ALA A 238 -17.35 -16.92 -11.00
CA ALA A 238 -18.04 -15.62 -10.98
C ALA A 238 -18.57 -15.22 -12.37
N SER A 239 -17.77 -15.41 -13.42
CA SER A 239 -18.21 -15.15 -14.80
C SER A 239 -19.39 -16.03 -15.18
N CYS A 240 -19.38 -17.32 -14.83
CA CYS A 240 -20.50 -18.25 -15.08
C CYS A 240 -21.75 -17.87 -14.30
N ALA A 241 -21.61 -17.28 -13.11
CA ALA A 241 -22.72 -16.76 -12.32
C ALA A 241 -23.30 -15.42 -12.85
N GLY A 242 -22.73 -14.87 -13.92
CA GLY A 242 -23.18 -13.62 -14.53
C GLY A 242 -22.57 -12.35 -13.93
N VAL A 243 -21.54 -12.49 -13.09
CA VAL A 243 -20.81 -11.34 -12.54
C VAL A 243 -20.00 -10.68 -13.65
N ARG A 244 -20.15 -9.37 -13.82
CA ARG A 244 -19.27 -8.57 -14.69
C ARG A 244 -17.91 -8.38 -14.04
N ILE A 245 -16.84 -8.76 -14.72
CA ILE A 245 -15.47 -8.67 -14.22
C ILE A 245 -14.62 -7.86 -15.19
N ASP A 246 -14.13 -6.73 -14.73
CA ASP A 246 -13.18 -5.88 -15.45
C ASP A 246 -11.80 -5.98 -14.80
N MET A 247 -10.78 -6.40 -15.54
CA MET A 247 -9.42 -6.54 -15.05
C MET A 247 -8.43 -5.65 -15.81
N ILE A 248 -7.50 -5.07 -15.08
CA ILE A 248 -6.32 -4.39 -15.62
C ILE A 248 -5.09 -5.16 -15.13
N VAL A 249 -4.43 -5.88 -16.03
CA VAL A 249 -3.27 -6.72 -15.72
C VAL A 249 -2.08 -6.23 -16.53
N ARG A 250 -1.03 -5.77 -15.84
CA ARG A 250 0.15 -5.20 -16.49
C ARG A 250 1.12 -6.25 -17.02
N GLY A 251 1.32 -7.34 -16.28
CA GLY A 251 2.33 -8.36 -16.54
C GLY A 251 1.72 -9.71 -16.93
N ILE A 252 2.18 -10.76 -16.26
CA ILE A 252 1.77 -12.15 -16.54
C ILE A 252 0.27 -12.31 -16.29
N CYS A 253 -0.43 -12.87 -17.27
CA CYS A 253 -1.85 -13.16 -17.18
C CYS A 253 -2.13 -14.62 -17.60
N CYS A 254 -2.45 -15.47 -16.62
CA CYS A 254 -2.73 -16.90 -16.84
C CYS A 254 -4.22 -17.22 -16.99
N VAL A 255 -5.06 -16.21 -17.23
CA VAL A 255 -6.48 -16.39 -17.52
C VAL A 255 -6.84 -15.80 -18.89
N ARG A 256 -7.66 -16.49 -19.65
CA ARG A 256 -8.17 -16.03 -20.95
C ARG A 256 -9.59 -15.47 -20.78
N ALA A 257 -9.78 -14.23 -21.21
CA ALA A 257 -11.08 -13.57 -21.23
C ALA A 257 -11.94 -13.98 -22.41
N GLY A 258 -13.26 -13.80 -22.28
CA GLY A 258 -14.22 -13.94 -23.37
C GLY A 258 -14.42 -15.38 -23.89
N VAL A 259 -14.12 -16.40 -23.09
CA VAL A 259 -14.35 -17.81 -23.47
C VAL A 259 -15.80 -18.16 -23.17
N PRO A 260 -16.62 -18.54 -24.21
CA PRO A 260 -18.03 -18.91 -24.03
C PRO A 260 -18.22 -20.00 -22.98
N GLY A 261 -19.20 -19.81 -22.08
CA GLY A 261 -19.54 -20.74 -21.02
C GLY A 261 -18.50 -20.86 -19.91
N LYS A 262 -17.45 -19.99 -19.91
CA LYS A 262 -16.38 -19.97 -18.89
C LYS A 262 -16.06 -18.57 -18.39
N THR A 263 -15.56 -17.70 -19.27
CA THR A 263 -15.07 -16.37 -18.93
C THR A 263 -15.66 -15.28 -19.82
N GLU A 264 -16.88 -15.48 -20.33
CA GLU A 264 -17.54 -14.57 -21.26
C GLU A 264 -17.83 -13.19 -20.65
N ASN A 265 -18.03 -13.12 -19.33
CA ASN A 265 -18.24 -11.87 -18.58
C ASN A 265 -16.94 -11.27 -18.01
N LEU A 266 -15.80 -11.86 -18.35
CA LEU A 266 -14.48 -11.40 -17.94
C LEU A 266 -13.85 -10.57 -19.07
N HIS A 267 -13.48 -9.34 -18.75
CA HIS A 267 -12.81 -8.41 -19.65
C HIS A 267 -11.43 -8.07 -19.08
N ILE A 268 -10.39 -8.26 -19.89
CA ILE A 268 -9.00 -7.98 -19.47
C ILE A 268 -8.39 -6.95 -20.39
N ARG A 269 -7.74 -5.97 -19.78
CA ARG A 269 -6.97 -4.92 -20.48
C ARG A 269 -5.58 -4.82 -19.86
N SER A 270 -4.62 -4.39 -20.68
CA SER A 270 -3.30 -3.97 -20.25
C SER A 270 -3.11 -2.51 -20.65
N LEU A 271 -2.55 -1.72 -19.75
CA LEU A 271 -2.25 -0.33 -20.01
C LEU A 271 -0.72 -0.17 -20.11
N VAL A 272 -0.26 0.33 -21.22
CA VAL A 272 1.11 0.71 -21.48
C VAL A 272 1.12 2.18 -21.90
N GLY A 273 1.79 3.01 -21.15
CA GLY A 273 1.81 4.46 -21.40
C GLY A 273 3.05 5.12 -20.81
N ARG A 274 2.96 6.42 -20.57
CA ARG A 274 4.03 7.22 -19.99
C ARG A 274 4.43 6.74 -18.58
N TYR A 275 3.46 6.35 -17.79
CA TYR A 275 3.65 5.90 -16.42
C TYR A 275 3.52 4.38 -16.32
N LEU A 276 4.28 3.79 -15.40
CA LEU A 276 4.13 2.38 -15.08
C LEU A 276 2.88 2.17 -14.23
N GLU A 277 1.93 1.36 -14.71
CA GLU A 277 0.71 1.00 -13.98
C GLU A 277 1.05 0.03 -12.84
N HIS A 278 1.32 0.57 -11.65
CA HIS A 278 1.87 -0.18 -10.51
C HIS A 278 0.86 -0.38 -9.38
N GLY A 279 -0.08 0.53 -9.20
CA GLY A 279 -1.11 0.44 -8.15
C GLY A 279 -1.97 -0.82 -8.26
N ARG A 280 -2.32 -1.41 -7.12
CA ARG A 280 -3.24 -2.54 -7.02
C ARG A 280 -4.55 -2.06 -6.46
N ILE A 281 -5.66 -2.52 -7.04
CA ILE A 281 -7.01 -2.22 -6.58
C ILE A 281 -7.86 -3.47 -6.76
N TYR A 282 -8.63 -3.77 -5.73
CA TYR A 282 -9.61 -4.87 -5.75
C TYR A 282 -10.94 -4.30 -5.28
N SER A 283 -11.93 -4.26 -6.18
CA SER A 283 -13.26 -3.72 -5.89
C SER A 283 -14.31 -4.79 -6.13
N PHE A 284 -15.20 -4.96 -5.16
CA PHE A 284 -16.24 -5.98 -5.13
C PHE A 284 -17.59 -5.32 -4.83
N PHE A 285 -18.52 -5.39 -5.81
CA PHE A 285 -19.87 -4.86 -5.67
C PHE A 285 -20.89 -5.99 -5.68
N ASP A 286 -21.75 -6.06 -4.66
CA ASP A 286 -22.75 -7.09 -4.44
C ASP A 286 -24.21 -6.68 -4.76
N GLY A 287 -24.36 -5.56 -5.47
CA GLY A 287 -25.66 -4.98 -5.77
C GLY A 287 -26.18 -3.99 -4.72
N ALA A 288 -25.56 -3.94 -3.55
CA ALA A 288 -25.89 -3.02 -2.47
C ALA A 288 -24.68 -2.25 -1.97
N HIS A 289 -23.55 -2.93 -1.76
CA HIS A 289 -22.34 -2.35 -1.17
C HIS A 289 -21.13 -2.63 -2.03
N THR A 290 -20.23 -1.64 -2.08
CA THR A 290 -18.90 -1.79 -2.68
C THR A 290 -17.86 -1.86 -1.59
N ARG A 291 -16.98 -2.88 -1.64
CA ARG A 291 -15.78 -2.95 -0.83
C ARG A 291 -14.57 -2.82 -1.72
N ILE A 292 -13.61 -1.98 -1.30
CA ILE A 292 -12.41 -1.65 -2.08
C ILE A 292 -11.19 -1.87 -1.21
N TYR A 293 -10.21 -2.56 -1.78
CA TYR A 293 -8.90 -2.83 -1.18
C TYR A 293 -7.80 -2.27 -2.10
N ILE A 294 -6.73 -1.74 -1.51
CA ILE A 294 -5.54 -1.23 -2.21
C ILE A 294 -4.25 -1.90 -1.70
#